data_f7adabd598fa32c34b6479f3f704016b
#
_entry.id   f7adabd598fa32c34b6479f3f704016b
#
_cell.length_a   1.000
_cell.length_b   1.000
_cell.length_c   1.000
_cell.angle_alpha   90.00
_cell.angle_beta   90.00
_cell.angle_gamma   90.00
#
_symmetry.space_group_name_H-M   'P 1'
#
loop_
_entity.id
_entity.type
_entity.pdbx_description
1 polymer ?
#
loop_
_entity_poly.entity_id
_entity_poly.type
_entity_poly.pdbx_seq_one_letter_code
_entity_poly.pdbx_strand_id
1 'polypeptide(L)'
;MTRLLKTILPIILCALFGLSFATPTQAVASLPIVLPALTCDALSATDFSAAVGAKVTINHTEMQTSAQGSWCKVSATIAPEIGVQIALPTQRWSQRFLQVGCGGLCGSINLSLSNASGCLPAMNGEFVVAATDMGHHGSMMDASWAEDPQKRIDFAWRANHLTAVLAKAVMQTLYRQPPKYAYFMGCSDGGREALMEAQRFPQDFDGISAGAPAAFFQFQNSFFHGWNVAANQRPDGTAILLKNRLPLIHQAVLAHCPTLSGVQDGILQNPYACQFSESW
;
A
#
# COMPACT_ATOMS: atom_id res chain seq x y z
N MET A 1 49.95 4.66 -49.98
CA MET A 1 49.26 5.60 -49.09
C MET A 1 47.74 5.33 -48.92
N THR A 2 47.10 4.51 -49.75
CA THR A 2 45.64 4.31 -49.76
C THR A 2 45.10 3.19 -48.84
N ARG A 3 45.92 2.31 -48.29
CA ARG A 3 45.51 1.25 -47.36
C ARG A 3 45.51 1.62 -45.88
N LEU A 4 46.29 2.65 -45.48
CA LEU A 4 46.35 3.11 -44.08
C LEU A 4 45.14 3.98 -43.69
N LEU A 5 44.52 4.66 -44.66
CA LEU A 5 43.37 5.53 -44.40
C LEU A 5 42.06 4.79 -44.17
N LYS A 6 41.93 3.52 -44.65
CA LYS A 6 40.69 2.71 -44.49
C LYS A 6 40.56 2.03 -43.14
N THR A 7 41.66 1.89 -42.38
CA THR A 7 41.67 1.26 -41.05
C THR A 7 41.57 2.26 -39.91
N ILE A 8 41.84 3.53 -40.13
CA ILE A 8 41.85 4.57 -39.09
C ILE A 8 40.42 5.20 -38.95
N LEU A 9 39.66 5.27 -40.06
CA LEU A 9 38.32 5.91 -40.06
C LEU A 9 37.29 5.18 -39.18
N PRO A 10 37.18 3.83 -39.16
CA PRO A 10 36.25 3.16 -38.26
C PRO A 10 36.64 3.23 -36.78
N ILE A 11 37.94 3.37 -36.44
CA ILE A 11 38.41 3.47 -35.07
C ILE A 11 38.10 4.86 -34.49
N ILE A 12 38.20 5.92 -35.29
CA ILE A 12 37.83 7.28 -34.87
C ILE A 12 36.31 7.43 -34.71
N LEU A 13 35.52 6.75 -35.54
CA LEU A 13 34.06 6.79 -35.41
C LEU A 13 33.54 6.04 -34.17
N CYS A 14 34.17 4.95 -33.74
CA CYS A 14 33.89 4.28 -32.48
C CYS A 14 34.30 5.07 -31.24
N ALA A 15 35.36 5.85 -31.32
CA ALA A 15 35.81 6.68 -30.21
C ALA A 15 34.93 7.93 -29.96
N LEU A 16 34.18 8.38 -30.96
CA LEU A 16 33.25 9.52 -30.84
C LEU A 16 31.89 9.12 -30.30
N PHE A 17 31.48 7.83 -30.36
CA PHE A 17 30.24 7.36 -29.78
C PHE A 17 30.36 6.93 -28.30
N GLY A 18 31.58 6.89 -27.75
CA GLY A 18 31.83 6.47 -26.36
C GLY A 18 31.76 7.58 -25.31
N LEU A 19 31.51 8.83 -25.69
CA LEU A 19 31.24 9.91 -24.75
C LEU A 19 29.73 9.95 -24.41
N SER A 20 29.29 8.95 -23.65
CA SER A 20 28.03 9.07 -22.90
C SER A 20 28.23 10.23 -21.93
N PHE A 21 27.67 11.38 -22.26
CA PHE A 21 27.49 12.46 -21.30
C PHE A 21 26.53 11.89 -20.21
N ALA A 22 27.11 11.42 -19.11
CA ALA A 22 26.37 11.23 -17.89
C ALA A 22 25.81 12.60 -17.54
N THR A 23 24.55 12.85 -17.89
CA THR A 23 23.84 14.01 -17.38
C THR A 23 23.91 13.91 -15.86
N PRO A 24 24.42 14.94 -15.16
CA PRO A 24 24.42 14.91 -13.71
C PRO A 24 22.97 14.68 -13.29
N THR A 25 22.70 13.60 -12.59
CA THR A 25 21.44 13.37 -11.90
C THR A 25 21.31 14.56 -10.95
N GLN A 26 20.49 15.55 -11.30
CA GLN A 26 20.16 16.62 -10.38
C GLN A 26 19.55 15.96 -9.16
N ALA A 27 20.29 16.01 -8.04
CA ALA A 27 19.73 15.60 -6.77
C ALA A 27 18.44 16.42 -6.57
N VAL A 28 17.31 15.73 -6.50
CA VAL A 28 16.03 16.39 -6.23
C VAL A 28 16.20 17.11 -4.90
N ALA A 29 16.12 18.44 -4.93
CA ALA A 29 16.27 19.25 -3.73
C ALA A 29 15.26 18.77 -2.67
N SER A 30 15.75 18.49 -1.46
CA SER A 30 14.89 18.10 -0.35
C SER A 30 13.91 19.25 -0.08
N LEU A 31 12.63 18.90 0.13
CA LEU A 31 11.65 19.90 0.52
C LEU A 31 11.98 20.43 1.92
N PRO A 32 11.77 21.74 2.18
CA PRO A 32 12.00 22.29 3.49
C PRO A 32 11.08 21.67 4.54
N ILE A 33 11.60 21.52 5.74
CA ILE A 33 10.83 21.06 6.88
C ILE A 33 9.87 22.16 7.34
N VAL A 34 8.63 21.77 7.66
CA VAL A 34 7.59 22.66 8.17
C VAL A 34 7.21 22.22 9.56
N LEU A 35 7.20 23.15 10.51
CA LEU A 35 6.80 22.92 11.87
C LEU A 35 5.31 23.22 12.07
N PRO A 36 4.63 22.57 13.05
CA PRO A 36 3.26 22.91 13.40
C PRO A 36 3.14 24.38 13.80
N ALA A 37 2.09 25.03 13.32
CA ALA A 37 1.70 26.38 13.70
C ALA A 37 0.73 26.41 14.90
N LEU A 38 0.19 25.25 15.25
CA LEU A 38 -0.72 25.04 16.39
C LEU A 38 -0.21 23.90 17.26
N THR A 39 -0.71 23.82 18.50
CA THR A 39 -0.51 22.64 19.35
C THR A 39 -1.38 21.48 18.89
N CYS A 40 -0.99 20.25 19.22
CA CYS A 40 -1.76 19.05 18.91
C CYS A 40 -3.20 19.14 19.45
N ASP A 41 -3.34 19.59 20.70
CA ASP A 41 -4.63 19.68 21.38
C ASP A 41 -5.60 20.68 20.73
N ALA A 42 -5.09 21.69 20.03
CA ALA A 42 -5.92 22.66 19.32
C ALA A 42 -6.78 22.00 18.22
N LEU A 43 -6.36 20.85 17.68
CA LEU A 43 -7.12 20.11 16.68
C LEU A 43 -8.42 19.50 17.25
N SER A 44 -8.46 19.22 18.55
CA SER A 44 -9.64 18.60 19.20
C SER A 44 -10.89 19.49 19.15
N ALA A 45 -10.70 20.82 19.10
CA ALA A 45 -11.78 21.79 19.04
C ALA A 45 -12.15 22.21 17.61
N THR A 46 -11.49 21.64 16.58
CA THR A 46 -11.71 22.03 15.19
C THR A 46 -12.78 21.15 14.54
N ASP A 47 -13.79 21.76 13.94
CA ASP A 47 -14.79 21.06 13.15
C ASP A 47 -14.32 20.94 11.68
N PHE A 48 -14.10 19.72 11.24
CA PHE A 48 -13.69 19.39 9.87
C PHE A 48 -14.87 18.95 8.98
N SER A 49 -16.09 18.95 9.49
CA SER A 49 -17.27 18.38 8.79
C SER A 49 -17.54 19.06 7.45
N ALA A 50 -17.40 20.40 7.40
CA ALA A 50 -17.60 21.14 6.15
C ALA A 50 -16.53 20.81 5.08
N ALA A 51 -15.29 20.62 5.49
CA ALA A 51 -14.19 20.26 4.58
C ALA A 51 -14.33 18.83 4.02
N VAL A 52 -14.85 17.90 4.83
CA VAL A 52 -15.01 16.49 4.48
C VAL A 52 -16.34 16.23 3.73
N GLY A 53 -17.32 17.11 3.89
CA GLY A 53 -18.68 16.87 3.37
C GLY A 53 -19.48 15.80 4.12
N ALA A 54 -19.01 15.47 5.34
CA ALA A 54 -19.67 14.53 6.25
C ALA A 54 -19.35 14.94 7.69
N LYS A 55 -20.20 14.57 8.65
CA LYS A 55 -19.92 14.86 10.05
C LYS A 55 -18.60 14.19 10.48
N VAL A 56 -17.71 14.98 11.04
CA VAL A 56 -16.41 14.53 11.61
C VAL A 56 -16.44 14.77 13.12
N THR A 57 -16.03 13.78 13.89
CA THR A 57 -15.79 13.89 15.31
C THR A 57 -14.32 13.59 15.57
N ILE A 58 -13.58 14.54 16.14
CA ILE A 58 -12.23 14.27 16.66
C ILE A 58 -12.40 13.58 18.01
N ASN A 59 -12.08 12.30 18.06
CA ASN A 59 -12.25 11.49 19.25
C ASN A 59 -11.13 11.73 20.28
N HIS A 60 -9.90 11.90 19.77
CA HIS A 60 -8.73 12.07 20.61
C HIS A 60 -7.57 12.70 19.85
N THR A 61 -6.79 13.51 20.53
CA THR A 61 -5.49 14.03 20.08
C THR A 61 -4.44 13.74 21.15
N GLU A 62 -3.30 13.23 20.76
CA GLU A 62 -2.22 12.92 21.71
C GLU A 62 -0.85 13.15 21.09
N MET A 63 0.10 13.58 21.92
CA MET A 63 1.51 13.61 21.54
C MET A 63 2.14 12.25 21.77
N GLN A 64 2.73 11.69 20.72
CA GLN A 64 3.51 10.45 20.80
C GLN A 64 4.97 10.72 20.47
N THR A 65 5.88 10.05 21.16
CA THR A 65 7.33 10.17 20.98
C THR A 65 7.97 8.79 20.89
N SER A 66 8.88 8.65 19.94
CA SER A 66 9.71 7.46 19.78
C SER A 66 11.14 7.85 19.35
N ALA A 67 11.99 6.85 19.08
CA ALA A 67 13.34 7.09 18.55
C ALA A 67 13.34 7.83 17.20
N GLN A 68 12.26 7.70 16.41
CA GLN A 68 12.12 8.36 15.11
C GLN A 68 11.62 9.81 15.21
N GLY A 69 11.21 10.28 16.39
CA GLY A 69 10.75 11.65 16.61
C GLY A 69 9.46 11.75 17.42
N SER A 70 8.79 12.90 17.28
CA SER A 70 7.52 13.18 17.95
C SER A 70 6.42 13.46 16.94
N TRP A 71 5.22 12.97 17.22
CA TRP A 71 4.02 13.13 16.41
C TRP A 71 2.83 13.60 17.21
N CYS A 72 2.00 14.42 16.57
CA CYS A 72 0.63 14.62 16.99
C CYS A 72 -0.22 13.52 16.33
N LYS A 73 -0.77 12.60 17.12
CA LYS A 73 -1.70 11.59 16.65
C LYS A 73 -3.12 12.06 16.84
N VAL A 74 -3.88 12.07 15.76
CA VAL A 74 -5.30 12.40 15.74
C VAL A 74 -6.09 11.13 15.47
N SER A 75 -7.07 10.84 16.32
CA SER A 75 -8.07 9.80 16.10
C SER A 75 -9.43 10.46 15.85
N ALA A 76 -10.09 10.10 14.77
CA ALA A 76 -11.35 10.71 14.38
C ALA A 76 -12.35 9.66 13.87
N THR A 77 -13.62 10.02 13.86
CA THR A 77 -14.68 9.27 13.20
C THR A 77 -15.38 10.16 12.17
N ILE A 78 -15.49 9.66 10.93
CA ILE A 78 -16.30 10.27 9.88
C ILE A 78 -17.61 9.48 9.79
N ALA A 79 -18.73 10.17 9.89
CA ALA A 79 -20.04 9.52 9.93
C ALA A 79 -20.33 8.63 8.68
N PRO A 80 -21.00 7.46 8.87
CA PRO A 80 -21.54 7.01 10.15
C PRO A 80 -20.50 6.38 11.11
N GLU A 81 -19.48 5.65 10.64
CA GLU A 81 -18.58 4.85 11.49
C GLU A 81 -17.13 4.79 11.01
N ILE A 82 -16.74 5.51 9.96
CA ILE A 82 -15.36 5.42 9.43
C ILE A 82 -14.39 5.92 10.48
N GLY A 83 -13.63 5.02 11.07
CA GLY A 83 -12.52 5.34 11.95
C GLY A 83 -11.29 5.76 11.15
N VAL A 84 -10.62 6.82 11.61
CA VAL A 84 -9.42 7.38 10.98
C VAL A 84 -8.37 7.65 12.04
N GLN A 85 -7.12 7.35 11.73
CA GLN A 85 -5.97 7.83 12.49
C GLN A 85 -5.00 8.57 11.57
N ILE A 86 -4.45 9.68 12.08
CA ILE A 86 -3.48 10.53 11.37
C ILE A 86 -2.31 10.79 12.32
N ALA A 87 -1.10 10.46 11.90
CA ALA A 87 0.14 10.77 12.61
C ALA A 87 0.85 11.93 11.89
N LEU A 88 0.99 13.06 12.58
CA LEU A 88 1.54 14.31 12.05
C LEU A 88 2.88 14.62 12.73
N PRO A 89 4.04 14.56 12.02
CA PRO A 89 5.34 14.88 12.57
C PRO A 89 5.41 16.30 13.13
N THR A 90 5.95 16.48 14.32
CA THR A 90 6.03 17.82 14.94
C THR A 90 7.37 18.52 14.71
N GLN A 91 8.38 17.81 14.20
CA GLN A 91 9.75 18.35 14.08
C GLN A 91 10.35 18.22 12.67
N ARG A 92 9.83 17.34 11.81
CA ARG A 92 10.50 17.00 10.56
C ARG A 92 9.58 16.74 9.37
N TRP A 93 8.37 17.33 9.37
CA TRP A 93 7.47 17.15 8.23
C TRP A 93 8.05 17.76 6.96
N SER A 94 8.30 16.91 5.97
CA SER A 94 8.86 17.29 4.66
C SER A 94 7.80 17.55 3.61
N GLN A 95 6.63 18.05 4.02
CA GLN A 95 5.49 18.43 3.15
C GLN A 95 4.94 17.25 2.32
N ARG A 96 5.11 16.03 2.83
CA ARG A 96 4.61 14.80 2.20
C ARG A 96 3.57 14.12 3.06
N PHE A 97 2.59 13.55 2.39
CA PHE A 97 1.51 12.76 2.98
C PHE A 97 1.52 11.35 2.39
N LEU A 98 1.35 10.37 3.22
CA LEU A 98 1.17 8.96 2.84
C LEU A 98 -0.07 8.41 3.51
N GLN A 99 -1.05 7.96 2.72
CA GLN A 99 -2.13 7.13 3.21
C GLN A 99 -1.80 5.67 2.95
N VAL A 100 -2.01 4.82 3.94
CA VAL A 100 -1.74 3.39 3.85
C VAL A 100 -3.05 2.60 3.84
N GLY A 101 -3.16 1.70 2.88
CA GLY A 101 -4.29 0.77 2.77
C GLY A 101 -4.17 -0.39 3.75
N CYS A 102 -5.29 -1.02 4.05
CA CYS A 102 -5.38 -2.16 4.96
C CYS A 102 -5.21 -3.51 4.24
N GLY A 103 -5.35 -4.60 4.96
CA GLY A 103 -5.29 -5.97 4.43
C GLY A 103 -6.52 -6.80 4.78
N GLY A 104 -6.76 -7.85 4.02
CA GLY A 104 -7.92 -8.73 4.20
C GLY A 104 -9.23 -7.96 4.02
N LEU A 105 -10.16 -8.09 4.95
CA LEU A 105 -11.41 -7.32 4.98
C LEU A 105 -11.32 -6.09 5.91
N CYS A 106 -10.11 -5.62 6.24
CA CYS A 106 -9.88 -4.44 7.08
C CYS A 106 -10.45 -4.57 8.51
N GLY A 107 -11.19 -3.57 9.01
CA GLY A 107 -11.83 -3.60 10.32
C GLY A 107 -10.96 -3.13 11.48
N SER A 108 -9.73 -2.71 11.22
CA SER A 108 -8.81 -2.10 12.20
C SER A 108 -7.89 -1.10 11.53
N ILE A 109 -7.45 -0.09 12.29
CA ILE A 109 -6.55 0.95 11.80
C ILE A 109 -5.10 0.57 12.08
N ASN A 110 -4.26 0.61 11.06
CA ASN A 110 -2.84 0.31 11.20
C ASN A 110 -2.01 1.34 10.41
N LEU A 111 -1.21 2.13 11.14
CA LEU A 111 -0.29 3.13 10.56
C LEU A 111 1.09 2.55 10.21
N SER A 112 1.23 1.23 10.13
CA SER A 112 2.51 0.59 9.79
C SER A 112 2.98 0.97 8.38
N LEU A 113 4.26 1.29 8.28
CA LEU A 113 4.94 1.62 7.03
C LEU A 113 5.68 0.42 6.42
N SER A 114 5.33 -0.81 6.79
CA SER A 114 6.01 -2.02 6.30
C SER A 114 6.05 -2.10 4.76
N ASN A 115 4.98 -1.68 4.09
CA ASN A 115 4.91 -1.64 2.63
C ASN A 115 5.77 -0.51 2.02
N ALA A 116 6.14 0.48 2.82
CA ALA A 116 6.97 1.62 2.43
C ALA A 116 8.42 1.50 2.96
N SER A 117 8.86 0.32 3.39
CA SER A 117 10.16 0.10 4.04
C SER A 117 11.37 0.56 3.21
N GLY A 118 11.26 0.62 1.88
CA GLY A 118 12.27 1.18 0.99
C GLY A 118 12.30 2.71 0.91
N CYS A 119 11.32 3.40 1.50
CA CYS A 119 11.23 4.87 1.50
C CYS A 119 11.80 5.45 2.79
N LEU A 120 13.10 5.73 2.83
CA LEU A 120 13.78 6.23 4.02
C LEU A 120 13.13 7.49 4.62
N PRO A 121 12.71 8.53 3.85
CA PRO A 121 12.06 9.69 4.42
C PRO A 121 10.76 9.36 5.17
N ALA A 122 9.95 8.41 4.66
CA ALA A 122 8.75 7.95 5.36
C ALA A 122 9.12 7.20 6.65
N MET A 123 10.09 6.28 6.57
CA MET A 123 10.57 5.52 7.72
C MET A 123 11.23 6.38 8.81
N ASN A 124 11.82 7.52 8.43
CA ASN A 124 12.41 8.51 9.33
C ASN A 124 11.37 9.45 9.98
N GLY A 125 10.08 9.25 9.73
CA GLY A 125 9.02 10.07 10.30
C GLY A 125 8.92 11.47 9.68
N GLU A 126 9.26 11.62 8.41
CA GLU A 126 9.16 12.90 7.70
C GLU A 126 7.81 13.10 7.01
N PHE A 127 6.98 12.07 6.94
CA PHE A 127 5.66 12.11 6.29
C PHE A 127 4.55 12.19 7.33
N VAL A 128 3.47 12.90 7.00
CA VAL A 128 2.18 12.64 7.64
C VAL A 128 1.68 11.30 7.14
N VAL A 129 1.22 10.45 8.06
CA VAL A 129 0.69 9.12 7.72
C VAL A 129 -0.76 9.03 8.19
N ALA A 130 -1.65 8.51 7.34
CA ALA A 130 -3.03 8.24 7.71
C ALA A 130 -3.45 6.82 7.31
N ALA A 131 -4.40 6.28 8.07
CA ALA A 131 -5.06 5.01 7.80
C ALA A 131 -6.50 5.02 8.31
N THR A 132 -7.32 4.11 7.81
CA THR A 132 -8.72 3.94 8.18
C THR A 132 -9.05 2.47 8.42
N ASP A 133 -10.11 2.21 9.19
CA ASP A 133 -10.70 0.87 9.37
C ASP A 133 -11.66 0.47 8.26
N MET A 134 -11.87 1.34 7.28
CA MET A 134 -12.79 1.19 6.14
C MET A 134 -14.27 1.20 6.53
N GLY A 135 -14.63 1.82 7.68
CA GLY A 135 -16.01 2.05 8.10
C GLY A 135 -16.65 0.89 8.85
N HIS A 136 -15.85 0.02 9.43
CA HIS A 136 -16.32 -1.06 10.30
C HIS A 136 -15.20 -1.52 11.26
N HIS A 137 -15.60 -2.25 12.29
CA HIS A 137 -14.66 -2.87 13.24
C HIS A 137 -14.75 -4.39 13.14
N GLY A 138 -13.63 -5.07 13.29
CA GLY A 138 -13.57 -6.52 13.29
C GLY A 138 -12.23 -7.10 12.90
N SER A 139 -12.19 -8.40 12.73
CA SER A 139 -11.05 -9.11 12.19
C SER A 139 -10.97 -8.94 10.67
N MET A 140 -9.76 -8.93 10.13
CA MET A 140 -9.53 -8.93 8.68
C MET A 140 -10.16 -10.13 7.93
N MET A 141 -10.70 -11.10 8.65
CA MET A 141 -11.38 -12.28 8.09
C MET A 141 -12.88 -12.26 8.35
N ASP A 142 -13.40 -11.24 9.04
CA ASP A 142 -14.82 -11.13 9.36
C ASP A 142 -15.56 -10.33 8.29
N ALA A 143 -16.56 -10.95 7.66
CA ALA A 143 -17.41 -10.35 6.63
C ALA A 143 -18.83 -9.99 7.15
N SER A 144 -19.12 -10.19 8.43
CA SER A 144 -20.48 -9.98 9.00
C SER A 144 -20.97 -8.54 8.83
N TRP A 145 -20.05 -7.55 8.81
CA TRP A 145 -20.36 -6.15 8.58
C TRP A 145 -20.97 -5.89 7.19
N ALA A 146 -20.73 -6.77 6.23
CA ALA A 146 -21.14 -6.57 4.83
C ALA A 146 -22.66 -6.74 4.60
N GLU A 147 -23.43 -7.10 5.60
CA GLU A 147 -24.89 -7.03 5.54
C GLU A 147 -25.40 -5.59 5.50
N ASP A 148 -24.65 -4.65 6.10
CA ASP A 148 -24.96 -3.22 6.05
C ASP A 148 -24.58 -2.60 4.71
N PRO A 149 -25.53 -2.01 3.94
CA PRO A 149 -25.23 -1.37 2.66
C PRO A 149 -24.26 -0.19 2.77
N GLN A 150 -24.32 0.58 3.87
CA GLN A 150 -23.44 1.73 4.06
C GLN A 150 -21.99 1.27 4.29
N LYS A 151 -21.79 0.24 5.09
CA LYS A 151 -20.45 -0.34 5.32
C LYS A 151 -19.84 -0.89 4.03
N ARG A 152 -20.66 -1.47 3.14
CA ARG A 152 -20.19 -1.87 1.80
C ARG A 152 -19.71 -0.68 0.96
N ILE A 153 -20.43 0.46 1.02
CA ILE A 153 -20.03 1.70 0.32
C ILE A 153 -18.73 2.25 0.91
N ASP A 154 -18.64 2.28 2.24
CA ASP A 154 -17.46 2.78 2.95
C ASP A 154 -16.24 1.91 2.62
N PHE A 155 -16.35 0.58 2.69
CA PHE A 155 -15.30 -0.37 2.32
C PHE A 155 -14.92 -0.30 0.84
N ALA A 156 -15.91 -0.12 -0.04
CA ALA A 156 -15.64 -0.12 -1.48
C ALA A 156 -14.77 1.06 -1.93
N TRP A 157 -15.00 2.26 -1.41
CA TRP A 157 -14.33 3.47 -1.88
C TRP A 157 -14.40 4.67 -0.93
N ARG A 158 -15.50 4.84 -0.16
CA ARG A 158 -15.78 6.11 0.52
C ARG A 158 -14.80 6.38 1.66
N ALA A 159 -14.42 5.36 2.42
CA ALA A 159 -13.57 5.53 3.59
C ALA A 159 -12.18 6.07 3.23
N ASN A 160 -11.55 5.55 2.20
CA ASN A 160 -10.23 6.03 1.78
C ASN A 160 -10.27 7.47 1.29
N HIS A 161 -11.20 7.78 0.39
CA HIS A 161 -11.38 9.14 -0.11
C HIS A 161 -11.59 10.15 1.03
N LEU A 162 -12.55 9.88 1.92
CA LEU A 162 -12.83 10.82 3.01
C LEU A 162 -11.68 10.91 4.02
N THR A 163 -10.91 9.84 4.21
CA THR A 163 -9.67 9.85 5.01
C THR A 163 -8.63 10.78 4.40
N ALA A 164 -8.42 10.72 3.08
CA ALA A 164 -7.51 11.62 2.37
C ALA A 164 -7.93 13.08 2.53
N VAL A 165 -9.21 13.37 2.34
CA VAL A 165 -9.77 14.73 2.49
C VAL A 165 -9.59 15.23 3.92
N LEU A 166 -9.93 14.43 4.92
CA LEU A 166 -9.75 14.78 6.34
C LEU A 166 -8.28 15.02 6.67
N ALA A 167 -7.39 14.12 6.26
CA ALA A 167 -5.96 14.24 6.54
C ALA A 167 -5.39 15.54 5.95
N LYS A 168 -5.75 15.91 4.73
CA LYS A 168 -5.34 17.16 4.09
C LYS A 168 -5.88 18.39 4.83
N ALA A 169 -7.14 18.36 5.30
CA ALA A 169 -7.73 19.44 6.08
C ALA A 169 -7.04 19.61 7.44
N VAL A 170 -6.71 18.49 8.11
CA VAL A 170 -5.95 18.51 9.38
C VAL A 170 -4.55 19.07 9.17
N MET A 171 -3.84 18.68 8.10
CA MET A 171 -2.53 19.24 7.74
C MET A 171 -2.61 20.75 7.47
N GLN A 172 -3.60 21.19 6.68
CA GLN A 172 -3.83 22.61 6.41
C GLN A 172 -4.05 23.40 7.71
N THR A 173 -4.73 22.81 8.68
CA THR A 173 -4.99 23.46 9.97
C THR A 173 -3.73 23.49 10.83
N LEU A 174 -3.04 22.37 10.99
CA LEU A 174 -1.88 22.24 11.88
C LEU A 174 -0.66 22.99 11.36
N TYR A 175 -0.34 22.85 10.07
CA TYR A 175 0.87 23.43 9.45
C TYR A 175 0.62 24.72 8.67
N ARG A 176 -0.66 25.18 8.55
CA ARG A 176 -1.09 26.33 7.74
C ARG A 176 -0.79 26.17 6.25
N GLN A 177 -0.56 24.95 5.79
CA GLN A 177 -0.39 24.63 4.38
C GLN A 177 -0.77 23.16 4.09
N PRO A 178 -1.20 22.85 2.84
CA PRO A 178 -1.46 21.48 2.42
C PRO A 178 -0.13 20.73 2.21
N PRO A 179 -0.16 19.39 2.05
CA PRO A 179 1.00 18.65 1.56
C PRO A 179 1.34 19.09 0.14
N LYS A 180 2.63 19.14 -0.17
CA LYS A 180 3.10 19.39 -1.54
C LYS A 180 2.95 18.15 -2.42
N TYR A 181 3.10 16.97 -1.80
CA TYR A 181 2.89 15.69 -2.45
C TYR A 181 2.11 14.75 -1.54
N ALA A 182 1.14 14.07 -2.11
CA ALA A 182 0.32 13.07 -1.45
C ALA A 182 0.47 11.71 -2.15
N TYR A 183 0.62 10.66 -1.37
CA TYR A 183 0.80 9.29 -1.86
C TYR A 183 -0.19 8.34 -1.22
N PHE A 184 -0.61 7.33 -1.98
CA PHE A 184 -1.31 6.17 -1.45
C PHE A 184 -0.46 4.92 -1.67
N MET A 185 -0.39 4.04 -0.68
CA MET A 185 0.29 2.76 -0.80
C MET A 185 -0.51 1.67 -0.11
N GLY A 186 -0.78 0.59 -0.83
CA GLY A 186 -1.44 -0.58 -0.26
C GLY A 186 -1.08 -1.87 -0.96
N CYS A 187 -1.20 -2.98 -0.25
CA CYS A 187 -0.95 -4.32 -0.75
C CYS A 187 -2.16 -5.21 -0.47
N SER A 188 -2.43 -6.20 -1.32
CA SER A 188 -3.59 -7.10 -1.21
C SER A 188 -4.91 -6.32 -1.34
N ASP A 189 -5.75 -6.27 -0.31
CA ASP A 189 -6.93 -5.39 -0.32
C ASP A 189 -6.53 -3.92 -0.43
N GLY A 190 -5.49 -3.49 0.27
CA GLY A 190 -4.92 -2.14 0.10
C GLY A 190 -4.47 -1.85 -1.33
N GLY A 191 -4.06 -2.86 -2.09
CA GLY A 191 -3.82 -2.75 -3.54
C GLY A 191 -5.12 -2.53 -4.32
N ARG A 192 -6.23 -3.18 -3.95
CA ARG A 192 -7.58 -2.91 -4.49
C ARG A 192 -8.00 -1.47 -4.19
N GLU A 193 -7.80 -1.04 -2.94
CA GLU A 193 -8.07 0.34 -2.51
C GLU A 193 -7.29 1.35 -3.36
N ALA A 194 -6.00 1.10 -3.59
CA ALA A 194 -5.14 1.92 -4.44
C ALA A 194 -5.67 2.06 -5.88
N LEU A 195 -6.15 0.95 -6.47
CA LEU A 195 -6.77 0.98 -7.80
C LEU A 195 -8.09 1.75 -7.80
N MET A 196 -8.87 1.66 -6.71
CA MET A 196 -10.11 2.41 -6.56
C MET A 196 -9.86 3.90 -6.45
N GLU A 197 -8.84 4.32 -5.67
CA GLU A 197 -8.42 5.72 -5.58
C GLU A 197 -7.96 6.26 -6.94
N ALA A 198 -7.11 5.51 -7.65
CA ALA A 198 -6.65 5.92 -8.98
C ALA A 198 -7.79 6.07 -10.00
N GLN A 199 -8.82 5.24 -9.90
CA GLN A 199 -9.95 5.25 -10.83
C GLN A 199 -10.97 6.33 -10.50
N ARG A 200 -11.36 6.47 -9.21
CA ARG A 200 -12.48 7.33 -8.81
C ARG A 200 -12.05 8.71 -8.32
N PHE A 201 -10.88 8.80 -7.70
CA PHE A 201 -10.40 10.01 -7.05
C PHE A 201 -8.95 10.35 -7.44
N PRO A 202 -8.65 10.44 -8.75
CA PRO A 202 -7.26 10.64 -9.23
C PRO A 202 -6.64 11.96 -8.75
N GLN A 203 -7.43 12.86 -8.16
CA GLN A 203 -6.95 14.13 -7.61
C GLN A 203 -6.51 14.01 -6.13
N ASP A 204 -6.76 12.88 -5.48
CA ASP A 204 -6.42 12.75 -4.07
C ASP A 204 -4.93 12.52 -3.85
N PHE A 205 -4.24 11.90 -4.81
CA PHE A 205 -2.84 11.52 -4.67
C PHE A 205 -2.03 11.82 -5.93
N ASP A 206 -0.79 12.28 -5.74
CA ASP A 206 0.19 12.50 -6.81
C ASP A 206 0.85 11.19 -7.25
N GLY A 207 0.86 10.19 -6.38
CA GLY A 207 1.43 8.88 -6.66
C GLY A 207 0.70 7.77 -5.90
N ILE A 208 0.39 6.68 -6.61
CA ILE A 208 -0.34 5.54 -6.06
C ILE A 208 0.44 4.26 -6.34
N SER A 209 0.69 3.47 -5.28
CA SER A 209 1.33 2.16 -5.37
C SER A 209 0.35 1.06 -4.99
N ALA A 210 -0.04 0.24 -5.98
CA ALA A 210 -0.94 -0.90 -5.83
C ALA A 210 -0.14 -2.21 -5.84
N GLY A 211 0.23 -2.72 -4.68
CA GLY A 211 0.95 -3.98 -4.52
C GLY A 211 0.00 -5.17 -4.53
N ALA A 212 0.26 -6.18 -5.35
CA ALA A 212 -0.53 -7.43 -5.42
C ALA A 212 -2.04 -7.22 -5.23
N PRO A 213 -2.68 -6.34 -6.02
CA PRO A 213 -4.04 -5.89 -5.77
C PRO A 213 -5.06 -7.02 -5.91
N ALA A 214 -6.03 -7.09 -4.98
CA ALA A 214 -7.20 -7.92 -5.10
C ALA A 214 -8.21 -7.31 -6.11
N ALA A 215 -7.78 -7.15 -7.37
CA ALA A 215 -8.46 -6.34 -8.38
C ALA A 215 -9.84 -6.88 -8.76
N PHE A 216 -9.96 -8.20 -8.94
CA PHE A 216 -11.22 -8.89 -9.22
C PHE A 216 -11.70 -9.63 -7.99
N PHE A 217 -11.85 -8.93 -6.89
CA PHE A 217 -12.05 -9.47 -5.56
C PHE A 217 -13.19 -10.48 -5.48
N GLN A 218 -14.36 -10.15 -6.01
CA GLN A 218 -15.52 -11.05 -6.01
C GLN A 218 -15.25 -12.33 -6.79
N PHE A 219 -14.67 -12.21 -7.98
CA PHE A 219 -14.35 -13.37 -8.82
C PHE A 219 -13.25 -14.23 -8.18
N GLN A 220 -12.20 -13.58 -7.70
CA GLN A 220 -11.06 -14.27 -7.07
C GLN A 220 -11.48 -14.99 -5.79
N ASN A 221 -12.16 -14.32 -4.88
CA ASN A 221 -12.51 -14.91 -3.58
C ASN A 221 -13.74 -15.83 -3.67
N SER A 222 -14.79 -15.45 -4.40
CA SER A 222 -16.00 -16.26 -4.47
C SER A 222 -15.84 -17.46 -5.39
N PHE A 223 -15.20 -17.29 -6.54
CA PHE A 223 -15.04 -18.37 -7.49
C PHE A 223 -13.85 -19.28 -7.15
N PHE A 224 -12.62 -18.73 -7.12
CA PHE A 224 -11.43 -19.57 -6.94
C PHE A 224 -11.34 -20.15 -5.53
N HIS A 225 -11.59 -19.38 -4.48
CA HIS A 225 -11.56 -19.90 -3.12
C HIS A 225 -12.71 -20.87 -2.86
N GLY A 226 -13.91 -20.55 -3.33
CA GLY A 226 -15.07 -21.45 -3.23
C GLY A 226 -14.82 -22.76 -3.96
N TRP A 227 -14.24 -22.72 -5.17
CA TRP A 227 -13.86 -23.90 -5.91
C TRP A 227 -12.77 -24.72 -5.20
N ASN A 228 -11.72 -24.08 -4.67
CA ASN A 228 -10.68 -24.77 -3.89
C ASN A 228 -11.25 -25.46 -2.65
N VAL A 229 -12.18 -24.83 -1.94
CA VAL A 229 -12.85 -25.42 -0.79
C VAL A 229 -13.69 -26.63 -1.22
N ALA A 230 -14.51 -26.48 -2.26
CA ALA A 230 -15.36 -27.58 -2.77
C ALA A 230 -14.52 -28.75 -3.28
N ALA A 231 -13.42 -28.49 -3.99
CA ALA A 231 -12.50 -29.51 -4.48
C ALA A 231 -11.74 -30.25 -3.36
N ASN A 232 -11.58 -29.60 -2.20
CA ASN A 232 -10.86 -30.18 -1.05
C ASN A 232 -11.80 -30.79 0.01
N GLN A 233 -13.05 -31.07 -0.34
CA GLN A 233 -14.02 -31.67 0.59
C GLN A 233 -14.46 -33.08 0.15
N ARG A 234 -14.60 -33.97 1.14
CA ARG A 234 -15.30 -35.24 0.99
C ARG A 234 -16.81 -35.04 1.12
N PRO A 235 -17.63 -36.08 0.76
CA PRO A 235 -19.08 -36.00 0.93
C PRO A 235 -19.53 -35.74 2.39
N ASP A 236 -18.73 -36.12 3.38
CA ASP A 236 -18.98 -35.89 4.80
C ASP A 236 -18.54 -34.50 5.28
N GLY A 237 -18.05 -33.63 4.38
CA GLY A 237 -17.58 -32.29 4.69
C GLY A 237 -16.15 -32.21 5.23
N THR A 238 -15.46 -33.34 5.43
CA THR A 238 -14.06 -33.33 5.90
C THR A 238 -13.10 -32.97 4.77
N ALA A 239 -12.00 -32.28 5.11
CA ALA A 239 -10.99 -31.93 4.12
C ALA A 239 -10.20 -33.15 3.62
N ILE A 240 -9.95 -33.20 2.31
CA ILE A 240 -9.13 -34.24 1.66
C ILE A 240 -7.67 -33.99 1.95
N LEU A 241 -7.21 -32.76 1.68
CA LEU A 241 -5.83 -32.32 1.82
C LEU A 241 -5.69 -31.41 3.05
N LEU A 242 -4.90 -31.85 4.01
CA LEU A 242 -4.59 -31.11 5.22
C LEU A 242 -3.14 -30.60 5.19
N LYS A 243 -2.84 -29.61 6.04
CA LYS A 243 -1.51 -28.98 6.15
C LYS A 243 -0.36 -30.00 6.29
N ASN A 244 -0.58 -31.11 7.01
CA ASN A 244 0.43 -32.16 7.20
C ASN A 244 0.77 -32.94 5.92
N ARG A 245 -0.01 -32.80 4.85
CA ARG A 245 0.23 -33.42 3.54
C ARG A 245 0.96 -32.50 2.56
N LEU A 246 1.03 -31.20 2.83
CA LEU A 246 1.69 -30.25 1.94
C LEU A 246 3.18 -30.55 1.71
N PRO A 247 3.98 -30.98 2.71
CA PRO A 247 5.38 -31.36 2.47
C PRO A 247 5.54 -32.53 1.49
N LEU A 248 4.63 -33.52 1.53
CA LEU A 248 4.65 -34.65 0.61
C LEU A 248 4.45 -34.20 -0.84
N ILE A 249 3.43 -33.34 -1.08
CA ILE A 249 3.15 -32.81 -2.40
C ILE A 249 4.30 -31.95 -2.90
N HIS A 250 4.84 -31.07 -2.03
CA HIS A 250 5.97 -30.23 -2.37
C HIS A 250 7.19 -31.04 -2.82
N GLN A 251 7.55 -32.08 -2.07
CA GLN A 251 8.65 -32.96 -2.43
C GLN A 251 8.40 -33.70 -3.75
N ALA A 252 7.18 -34.20 -3.97
CA ALA A 252 6.82 -34.87 -5.22
C ALA A 252 6.91 -33.93 -6.42
N VAL A 253 6.43 -32.70 -6.30
CA VAL A 253 6.53 -31.67 -7.34
C VAL A 253 7.99 -31.34 -7.64
N LEU A 254 8.83 -31.12 -6.64
CA LEU A 254 10.25 -30.82 -6.84
C LEU A 254 11.03 -31.99 -7.46
N ALA A 255 10.67 -33.23 -7.11
CA ALA A 255 11.30 -34.42 -7.69
C ALA A 255 10.92 -34.60 -9.16
N HIS A 256 9.69 -34.24 -9.55
CA HIS A 256 9.20 -34.43 -10.91
C HIS A 256 9.50 -33.23 -11.81
N CYS A 257 9.50 -32.02 -11.29
CA CYS A 257 9.71 -30.78 -12.02
C CYS A 257 11.09 -30.19 -11.71
N PRO A 258 12.14 -30.59 -12.43
CA PRO A 258 13.47 -30.09 -12.16
C PRO A 258 13.54 -28.56 -12.36
N THR A 259 14.32 -27.90 -11.53
CA THR A 259 14.52 -26.46 -11.62
C THR A 259 15.18 -26.07 -12.93
N LEU A 260 14.52 -25.24 -13.72
CA LEU A 260 15.03 -24.77 -15.03
C LEU A 260 16.33 -23.96 -14.90
N SER A 261 16.65 -23.45 -13.72
CA SER A 261 17.84 -22.65 -13.42
C SER A 261 19.04 -23.42 -12.92
N GLY A 262 18.90 -24.71 -12.63
CA GLY A 262 19.95 -25.52 -11.99
C GLY A 262 20.20 -25.18 -10.50
N VAL A 263 19.46 -24.25 -9.92
CA VAL A 263 19.51 -23.88 -8.50
C VAL A 263 18.57 -24.77 -7.70
N GLN A 264 19.10 -25.47 -6.70
CA GLN A 264 18.30 -26.34 -5.80
C GLN A 264 17.95 -25.59 -4.51
N ASP A 265 17.07 -24.61 -4.63
CA ASP A 265 16.58 -23.77 -3.51
C ASP A 265 15.18 -24.16 -3.03
N GLY A 266 14.60 -25.23 -3.58
CA GLY A 266 13.25 -25.67 -3.26
C GLY A 266 12.15 -24.81 -3.90
N ILE A 267 12.50 -23.96 -4.87
CA ILE A 267 11.57 -23.07 -5.58
C ILE A 267 11.40 -23.53 -7.02
N LEU A 268 10.15 -23.69 -7.45
CA LEU A 268 9.80 -23.94 -8.83
C LEU A 268 9.65 -22.59 -9.55
N GLN A 269 10.68 -22.17 -10.29
CA GLN A 269 10.75 -20.83 -10.89
C GLN A 269 9.72 -20.60 -12.00
N ASN A 270 9.37 -21.63 -12.75
CA ASN A 270 8.30 -21.59 -13.75
C ASN A 270 7.31 -22.74 -13.55
N PRO A 271 6.31 -22.56 -12.68
CA PRO A 271 5.33 -23.61 -12.39
C PRO A 271 4.51 -24.00 -13.63
N TYR A 272 4.33 -23.11 -14.60
CA TYR A 272 3.58 -23.40 -15.83
C TYR A 272 4.33 -24.34 -16.80
N ALA A 273 5.64 -24.45 -16.67
CA ALA A 273 6.43 -25.42 -17.44
C ALA A 273 6.45 -26.81 -16.83
N CYS A 274 5.97 -26.96 -15.59
CA CYS A 274 5.88 -28.22 -14.89
C CYS A 274 4.58 -28.94 -15.23
N GLN A 275 4.68 -30.12 -15.86
CA GLN A 275 3.54 -31.00 -16.14
C GLN A 275 3.40 -32.04 -15.03
N PHE A 276 3.01 -31.58 -13.84
CA PHE A 276 2.77 -32.48 -12.71
C PHE A 276 1.37 -33.06 -12.78
N SER A 277 1.23 -34.37 -12.51
CA SER A 277 -0.04 -35.08 -12.42
C SER A 277 -0.11 -35.83 -11.08
N GLU A 278 -1.28 -35.84 -10.46
CA GLU A 278 -1.53 -36.56 -9.22
C GLU A 278 -1.45 -38.09 -9.35
N SER A 279 -1.29 -38.61 -10.55
CA SER A 279 -1.13 -40.04 -10.82
C SER A 279 0.31 -40.55 -10.68
N TRP A 280 1.24 -39.71 -10.27
CA TRP A 280 2.67 -40.05 -10.10
C TRP A 280 2.98 -40.59 -8.71
#